data_6566c6c8e75d7281077a139f1c4a0241
#
_entry.id   6566c6c8e75d7281077a139f1c4a0241
#
_cell.length_a   1.000
_cell.length_b   1.000
_cell.length_c   1.000
_cell.angle_alpha   90.00
_cell.angle_beta   90.00
_cell.angle_gamma   90.00
#
_symmetry.space_group_name_H-M   'P 1'
#
loop_
_entity.id
_entity.type
_entity.pdbx_description
1 polymer ?
#
loop_
_entity_poly.entity_id
_entity_poly.type
_entity_poly.pdbx_seq_one_letter_code
_entity_poly.pdbx_strand_id
1 'polypeptide(L)'
;RDYLTDTKYGLGSAATEIDTTSFNAAANVCDEDVALAAGGTENRYEAHGVIDTENQPKQIIEEILSSMAGSLYYSGGKWYVKAGAYSAPSETLTEDDLMGAVQLNTKPSRRDNFNAVKGVFLPDEVGNFQPTDYTPITSSTFQAEDNGEQVFTNLDLPFTQSPSMAQRIAKINLFKARQQLVMTLPCKLTAFKHNVGDTIMVTLDRFGFSSKVF
;
A
#
# COMPACT_ATOMS: atom_id res chain seq x y z
N ARG A 1 8.43 -11.13 -8.01
CA ARG A 1 8.74 -12.56 -7.82
C ARG A 1 10.18 -12.84 -8.23
N ASP A 2 10.58 -12.45 -9.42
CA ASP A 2 11.90 -12.69 -9.97
C ASP A 2 13.00 -12.24 -9.01
N TYR A 3 12.98 -11.00 -8.56
CA TYR A 3 13.95 -10.47 -7.58
C TYR A 3 14.02 -11.28 -6.27
N LEU A 4 12.92 -11.86 -5.80
CA LEU A 4 12.93 -12.69 -4.59
C LEU A 4 13.63 -14.05 -4.81
N THR A 5 13.49 -14.63 -6.01
CA THR A 5 13.96 -15.99 -6.29
C THR A 5 15.31 -16.06 -7.00
N ASP A 6 15.75 -14.97 -7.64
CA ASP A 6 17.04 -14.96 -8.33
C ASP A 6 18.21 -15.03 -7.34
N THR A 7 19.16 -15.91 -7.63
CA THR A 7 20.32 -16.19 -6.76
C THR A 7 21.52 -15.29 -7.04
N LYS A 8 21.49 -14.56 -8.16
CA LYS A 8 22.63 -13.73 -8.60
C LYS A 8 22.44 -12.26 -8.23
N TYR A 9 21.24 -11.72 -8.46
CA TYR A 9 20.93 -10.30 -8.22
C TYR A 9 19.78 -10.09 -7.24
N GLY A 10 19.14 -11.14 -6.78
CA GLY A 10 18.01 -11.11 -5.85
C GLY A 10 18.32 -11.73 -4.49
N LEU A 11 17.24 -12.07 -3.78
CA LEU A 11 17.34 -12.65 -2.43
C LEU A 11 17.68 -14.14 -2.41
N GLY A 12 17.56 -14.87 -3.54
CA GLY A 12 17.79 -16.30 -3.62
C GLY A 12 16.80 -17.15 -2.82
N SER A 13 15.60 -16.63 -2.54
CA SER A 13 14.55 -17.40 -1.84
C SER A 13 14.10 -18.58 -2.67
N ALA A 14 13.88 -19.74 -2.03
CA ALA A 14 13.40 -20.92 -2.73
C ALA A 14 12.00 -20.66 -3.33
N ALA A 15 11.71 -21.24 -4.50
CA ALA A 15 10.40 -21.10 -5.14
C ALA A 15 9.25 -21.60 -4.26
N THR A 16 9.53 -22.54 -3.35
CA THR A 16 8.58 -23.07 -2.35
C THR A 16 8.23 -22.06 -1.26
N GLU A 17 9.07 -21.05 -1.05
CA GLU A 17 8.84 -19.95 -0.10
C GLU A 17 7.96 -18.84 -0.69
N ILE A 18 7.54 -18.96 -1.94
CA ILE A 18 6.66 -17.98 -2.58
C ILE A 18 5.21 -18.48 -2.52
N ASP A 19 4.32 -17.69 -1.93
CA ASP A 19 2.89 -17.98 -2.02
C ASP A 19 2.33 -17.55 -3.38
N THR A 20 2.23 -18.51 -4.29
CA THR A 20 1.79 -18.26 -5.67
C THR A 20 0.38 -17.68 -5.76
N THR A 21 -0.48 -17.97 -4.78
CA THR A 21 -1.86 -17.47 -4.75
C THR A 21 -1.88 -15.96 -4.57
N SER A 22 -1.15 -15.43 -3.60
CA SER A 22 -1.08 -13.99 -3.34
C SER A 22 -0.39 -13.24 -4.49
N PHE A 23 0.66 -13.83 -5.07
CA PHE A 23 1.35 -13.24 -6.23
C PHE A 23 0.47 -13.18 -7.47
N ASN A 24 -0.30 -14.23 -7.75
CA ASN A 24 -1.25 -14.23 -8.87
C ASN A 24 -2.40 -13.23 -8.63
N ALA A 25 -2.92 -13.16 -7.40
CA ALA A 25 -3.94 -12.18 -7.05
C ALA A 25 -3.44 -10.73 -7.22
N ALA A 26 -2.21 -10.45 -6.78
CA ALA A 26 -1.61 -9.14 -6.98
C ALA A 26 -1.36 -8.82 -8.46
N ALA A 27 -0.92 -9.81 -9.26
CA ALA A 27 -0.75 -9.64 -10.71
C ALA A 27 -2.08 -9.31 -11.38
N ASN A 28 -3.17 -10.02 -11.06
CA ASN A 28 -4.51 -9.75 -11.60
C ASN A 28 -4.97 -8.32 -11.28
N VAL A 29 -4.67 -7.82 -10.06
CA VAL A 29 -4.96 -6.43 -9.69
C VAL A 29 -4.12 -5.44 -10.52
N CYS A 30 -2.85 -5.76 -10.78
CA CYS A 30 -1.99 -4.90 -11.60
C CYS A 30 -2.48 -4.81 -13.06
N ASP A 31 -2.96 -5.93 -13.60
CA ASP A 31 -3.43 -6.05 -14.99
C ASP A 31 -4.87 -5.52 -15.21
N GLU A 32 -5.56 -5.06 -14.15
CA GLU A 32 -6.87 -4.44 -14.31
C GLU A 32 -6.81 -3.16 -15.14
N ASP A 33 -7.67 -3.08 -16.16
CA ASP A 33 -7.86 -1.87 -16.97
C ASP A 33 -8.48 -0.73 -16.13
N VAL A 34 -7.81 0.41 -16.11
CA VAL A 34 -8.30 1.64 -15.47
C VAL A 34 -8.53 2.72 -16.52
N ALA A 35 -9.74 3.28 -16.55
CA ALA A 35 -10.09 4.35 -17.47
C ALA A 35 -9.30 5.64 -17.17
N LEU A 36 -8.79 6.26 -18.23
CA LEU A 36 -8.09 7.54 -18.18
C LEU A 36 -9.06 8.70 -18.39
N ALA A 37 -8.83 9.81 -17.73
CA ALA A 37 -9.64 11.02 -17.89
C ALA A 37 -9.60 11.59 -19.33
N ALA A 38 -8.50 11.36 -20.05
CA ALA A 38 -8.34 11.76 -21.43
C ALA A 38 -8.96 10.77 -22.46
N GLY A 39 -9.56 9.68 -21.97
CA GLY A 39 -10.08 8.56 -22.77
C GLY A 39 -9.05 7.44 -22.95
N GLY A 40 -9.54 6.22 -23.20
CA GLY A 40 -8.74 5.01 -23.22
C GLY A 40 -8.58 4.37 -21.85
N THR A 41 -7.77 3.32 -21.79
CA THR A 41 -7.44 2.59 -20.56
C THR A 41 -5.94 2.40 -20.44
N GLU A 42 -5.47 2.20 -19.22
CA GLU A 42 -4.12 1.71 -18.90
C GLU A 42 -4.21 0.62 -17.85
N ASN A 43 -3.21 -0.23 -17.73
CA ASN A 43 -3.11 -1.17 -16.63
C ASN A 43 -3.06 -0.41 -15.29
N ARG A 44 -3.69 -0.98 -14.26
CA ARG A 44 -3.73 -0.33 -12.95
C ARG A 44 -2.34 -0.01 -12.43
N TYR A 45 -1.40 -0.97 -12.55
CA TYR A 45 -0.02 -0.82 -12.14
C TYR A 45 0.92 -1.52 -13.11
N GLU A 46 2.00 -0.83 -13.44
CA GLU A 46 3.14 -1.35 -14.18
C GLU A 46 4.43 -0.92 -13.48
N ALA A 47 5.46 -1.73 -13.57
CA ALA A 47 6.77 -1.42 -13.01
C ALA A 47 7.82 -1.45 -14.13
N HIS A 48 8.46 -0.31 -14.35
CA HIS A 48 9.51 -0.15 -15.33
C HIS A 48 10.71 0.52 -14.66
N GLY A 49 11.89 -0.08 -14.78
CA GLY A 49 13.07 0.51 -14.17
C GLY A 49 14.27 -0.41 -14.22
N VAL A 50 15.38 0.08 -13.70
CA VAL A 50 16.64 -0.65 -13.57
C VAL A 50 16.94 -0.81 -12.09
N ILE A 51 17.27 -2.03 -11.70
CA ILE A 51 17.68 -2.33 -10.32
C ILE A 51 19.20 -2.16 -10.22
N ASP A 52 19.62 -1.31 -9.29
CA ASP A 52 21.02 -1.21 -8.92
C ASP A 52 21.30 -2.18 -7.75
N THR A 53 22.15 -3.17 -8.01
CA THR A 53 22.50 -4.21 -7.02
C THR A 53 23.44 -3.74 -5.92
N GLU A 54 23.95 -2.51 -5.99
CA GLU A 54 24.70 -1.88 -4.90
C GLU A 54 23.79 -1.42 -3.77
N ASN A 55 22.49 -1.21 -4.06
CA ASN A 55 21.50 -0.84 -3.06
C ASN A 55 21.13 -2.01 -2.14
N GLN A 56 20.68 -1.67 -0.93
CA GLN A 56 20.21 -2.68 0.00
C GLN A 56 18.96 -3.41 -0.55
N PRO A 57 18.87 -4.74 -0.43
CA PRO A 57 17.73 -5.51 -0.93
C PRO A 57 16.37 -5.02 -0.43
N LYS A 58 16.31 -4.54 0.81
CA LYS A 58 15.10 -3.95 1.37
C LYS A 58 14.64 -2.72 0.59
N GLN A 59 15.57 -1.82 0.25
CA GLN A 59 15.28 -0.60 -0.51
C GLN A 59 14.77 -0.95 -1.90
N ILE A 60 15.42 -1.89 -2.60
CA ILE A 60 14.99 -2.35 -3.93
C ILE A 60 13.55 -2.90 -3.88
N ILE A 61 13.24 -3.70 -2.87
CA ILE A 61 11.89 -4.25 -2.68
C ILE A 61 10.88 -3.12 -2.43
N GLU A 62 11.21 -2.16 -1.56
CA GLU A 62 10.35 -1.00 -1.26
C GLU A 62 10.09 -0.15 -2.51
N GLU A 63 11.10 0.08 -3.33
CA GLU A 63 10.99 0.79 -4.61
C GLU A 63 10.08 0.05 -5.61
N ILE A 64 10.25 -1.28 -5.77
CA ILE A 64 9.39 -2.10 -6.62
C ILE A 64 7.95 -2.08 -6.10
N LEU A 65 7.73 -2.23 -4.79
CA LEU A 65 6.40 -2.20 -4.18
C LEU A 65 5.72 -0.84 -4.30
N SER A 66 6.51 0.24 -4.33
CA SER A 66 5.98 1.59 -4.50
C SER A 66 5.20 1.75 -5.81
N SER A 67 5.61 1.07 -6.89
CA SER A 67 4.94 1.13 -8.21
C SER A 67 3.52 0.59 -8.21
N MET A 68 3.14 -0.21 -7.21
CA MET A 68 1.78 -0.76 -7.07
C MET A 68 1.11 -0.41 -5.73
N ALA A 69 1.64 0.58 -4.98
CA ALA A 69 1.19 0.91 -3.61
C ALA A 69 1.06 -0.34 -2.72
N GLY A 70 1.89 -1.35 -2.98
CA GLY A 70 1.79 -2.70 -2.44
C GLY A 70 2.55 -2.90 -1.14
N SER A 71 2.41 -4.10 -0.61
CA SER A 71 3.13 -4.56 0.56
C SER A 71 3.60 -6.01 0.39
N LEU A 72 4.77 -6.31 0.95
CA LEU A 72 5.35 -7.64 0.99
C LEU A 72 5.58 -8.03 2.45
N TYR A 73 5.23 -9.25 2.81
CA TYR A 73 5.48 -9.78 4.16
C TYR A 73 5.84 -11.26 4.11
N TYR A 74 6.55 -11.70 5.14
CA TYR A 74 6.95 -13.10 5.31
C TYR A 74 6.20 -13.71 6.49
N SER A 75 5.47 -14.78 6.27
CA SER A 75 4.69 -15.45 7.30
C SER A 75 4.61 -16.95 7.01
N GLY A 76 4.68 -17.78 8.06
CA GLY A 76 4.55 -19.22 7.92
C GLY A 76 5.55 -19.88 6.96
N GLY A 77 6.74 -19.29 6.77
CA GLY A 77 7.76 -19.80 5.86
C GLY A 77 7.55 -19.40 4.40
N LYS A 78 6.66 -18.43 4.12
CA LYS A 78 6.37 -17.96 2.77
C LYS A 78 6.32 -16.45 2.65
N TRP A 79 6.69 -15.97 1.48
CA TRP A 79 6.51 -14.59 1.04
C TRP A 79 5.12 -14.39 0.46
N TYR A 80 4.45 -13.35 0.92
CA TYR A 80 3.14 -12.91 0.45
C TYR A 80 3.24 -11.48 -0.07
N VAL A 81 2.50 -11.18 -1.13
CA VAL A 81 2.41 -9.82 -1.69
C VAL A 81 0.96 -9.39 -1.81
N LYS A 82 0.71 -8.12 -1.58
CA LYS A 82 -0.59 -7.47 -1.85
C LYS A 82 -0.36 -6.20 -2.66
N ALA A 83 -1.11 -6.03 -3.74
CA ALA A 83 -1.18 -4.78 -4.48
C ALA A 83 -2.13 -3.80 -3.80
N GLY A 84 -1.93 -2.50 -4.03
CA GLY A 84 -2.72 -1.43 -3.45
C GLY A 84 -4.12 -1.31 -4.06
N ALA A 85 -4.99 -2.25 -3.74
CA ALA A 85 -6.41 -2.22 -4.09
C ALA A 85 -7.27 -2.46 -2.86
N TYR A 86 -8.50 -1.96 -2.89
CA TYR A 86 -9.46 -2.26 -1.85
C TYR A 86 -9.89 -3.74 -1.95
N SER A 87 -9.83 -4.44 -0.83
CA SER A 87 -10.46 -5.75 -0.67
C SER A 87 -11.59 -5.65 0.35
N ALA A 88 -12.74 -6.23 0.02
CA ALA A 88 -13.84 -6.28 0.96
C ALA A 88 -13.45 -7.10 2.19
N PRO A 89 -13.86 -6.67 3.40
CA PRO A 89 -13.57 -7.43 4.61
C PRO A 89 -14.25 -8.81 4.54
N SER A 90 -13.48 -9.84 4.86
CA SER A 90 -13.95 -11.22 4.82
C SER A 90 -14.64 -11.65 6.10
N GLU A 91 -14.36 -11.01 7.22
CA GLU A 91 -14.79 -11.42 8.55
C GLU A 91 -14.98 -10.24 9.51
N THR A 92 -15.70 -10.54 10.61
CA THR A 92 -15.95 -9.58 11.69
C THR A 92 -15.35 -10.11 12.99
N LEU A 93 -14.52 -9.31 13.65
CA LEU A 93 -14.07 -9.53 15.02
C LEU A 93 -15.02 -8.85 16.00
N THR A 94 -15.35 -9.55 17.05
CA THR A 94 -16.26 -9.12 18.11
C THR A 94 -15.57 -9.14 19.48
N GLU A 95 -16.26 -8.71 20.55
CA GLU A 95 -15.75 -8.81 21.91
C GLU A 95 -15.46 -10.26 22.34
N ASP A 96 -16.17 -11.24 21.78
CA ASP A 96 -15.95 -12.66 22.06
C ASP A 96 -14.62 -13.19 21.55
N ASP A 97 -14.00 -12.53 20.57
CA ASP A 97 -12.69 -12.89 20.04
C ASP A 97 -11.52 -12.34 20.83
N LEU A 98 -11.79 -11.50 21.82
CA LEU A 98 -10.77 -10.83 22.62
C LEU A 98 -10.32 -11.68 23.80
N MET A 99 -9.03 -11.55 24.16
CA MET A 99 -8.42 -12.15 25.36
C MET A 99 -8.00 -11.13 26.41
N GLY A 100 -8.04 -9.84 26.09
CA GLY A 100 -7.51 -8.81 26.99
C GLY A 100 -7.94 -7.41 26.66
N ALA A 101 -7.26 -6.44 27.25
CA ALA A 101 -7.58 -5.02 27.08
C ALA A 101 -7.24 -4.51 25.68
N VAL A 102 -8.19 -3.82 25.07
CA VAL A 102 -8.02 -3.12 23.80
C VAL A 102 -7.24 -1.84 24.01
N GLN A 103 -6.23 -1.61 23.18
CA GLN A 103 -5.53 -0.33 23.11
C GLN A 103 -5.98 0.40 21.85
N LEU A 104 -6.47 1.63 22.01
CA LEU A 104 -6.97 2.45 20.93
C LEU A 104 -6.16 3.75 20.86
N ASN A 105 -5.51 3.98 19.72
CA ASN A 105 -4.89 5.25 19.39
C ASN A 105 -5.75 5.94 18.34
N THR A 106 -6.37 7.06 18.72
CA THR A 106 -7.36 7.75 17.88
C THR A 106 -6.76 8.78 16.95
N LYS A 107 -5.54 9.24 17.21
CA LYS A 107 -4.87 10.24 16.37
C LYS A 107 -3.36 10.03 16.36
N PRO A 108 -2.72 10.05 15.18
CA PRO A 108 -1.27 10.12 15.07
C PRO A 108 -0.77 11.49 15.54
N SER A 109 0.55 11.63 15.64
CA SER A 109 1.18 12.92 15.89
C SER A 109 0.83 13.92 14.78
N ARG A 110 0.50 15.15 15.15
CA ARG A 110 0.26 16.23 14.16
C ARG A 110 1.46 16.45 13.23
N ARG A 111 2.64 16.13 13.69
CA ARG A 111 3.89 16.23 12.90
C ARG A 111 3.91 15.25 11.72
N ASP A 112 3.29 14.08 11.88
CA ASP A 112 3.30 12.99 10.89
C ASP A 112 2.08 13.06 9.97
N ASN A 113 1.21 14.06 10.19
CA ASN A 113 -0.02 14.23 9.43
C ASN A 113 0.23 15.12 8.20
N PHE A 114 -0.23 14.65 7.03
CA PHE A 114 -0.19 15.41 5.78
C PHE A 114 -1.53 15.33 5.06
N ASN A 115 -1.83 16.31 4.21
CA ASN A 115 -3.06 16.40 3.44
C ASN A 115 -2.81 16.62 1.94
N ALA A 116 -1.56 16.55 1.54
CA ALA A 116 -1.14 16.66 0.15
C ALA A 116 0.10 15.77 -0.11
N VAL A 117 0.16 15.19 -1.29
CA VAL A 117 1.29 14.34 -1.74
C VAL A 117 1.83 14.90 -3.05
N LYS A 118 3.13 15.05 -3.14
CA LYS A 118 3.87 15.42 -4.34
C LYS A 118 5.10 14.52 -4.48
N GLY A 119 5.76 14.56 -5.61
CA GLY A 119 6.99 13.80 -5.84
C GLY A 119 7.27 13.65 -7.32
N VAL A 120 8.20 12.78 -7.64
CA VAL A 120 8.67 12.55 -9.00
C VAL A 120 8.36 11.13 -9.47
N PHE A 121 8.22 10.98 -10.77
CA PHE A 121 8.11 9.70 -11.46
C PHE A 121 9.08 9.70 -12.65
N LEU A 122 9.28 8.57 -13.29
CA LEU A 122 10.20 8.42 -14.42
C LEU A 122 9.41 8.22 -15.72
N PRO A 123 9.09 9.27 -16.49
CA PRO A 123 8.28 9.15 -17.70
C PRO A 123 8.96 8.34 -18.79
N ASP A 124 8.16 7.64 -19.59
CA ASP A 124 8.57 6.93 -20.81
C ASP A 124 8.61 7.88 -22.02
N GLU A 125 9.41 8.94 -21.93
CA GLU A 125 9.69 9.77 -23.11
C GLU A 125 10.96 9.25 -23.78
N VAL A 126 10.87 8.98 -25.07
CA VAL A 126 11.96 8.42 -25.86
C VAL A 126 13.22 9.27 -25.72
N GLY A 127 14.21 8.72 -25.00
CA GLY A 127 15.52 9.32 -24.79
C GLY A 127 15.64 10.27 -23.61
N ASN A 128 14.62 10.45 -22.77
CA ASN A 128 14.67 11.34 -21.63
C ASN A 128 14.10 10.69 -20.35
N PHE A 129 14.87 9.78 -19.75
CA PHE A 129 14.55 9.15 -18.46
C PHE A 129 14.88 10.10 -17.28
N GLN A 130 14.40 11.34 -17.34
CA GLN A 130 14.62 12.31 -16.28
C GLN A 130 13.46 12.29 -15.28
N PRO A 131 13.73 12.23 -13.97
CA PRO A 131 12.69 12.37 -12.97
C PRO A 131 11.87 13.63 -13.18
N THR A 132 10.55 13.48 -13.30
CA THR A 132 9.62 14.57 -13.59
C THR A 132 8.55 14.62 -12.51
N ASP A 133 8.15 15.83 -12.11
CA ASP A 133 7.10 16.02 -11.12
C ASP A 133 5.74 15.57 -11.69
N TYR A 134 5.01 14.74 -10.95
CA TYR A 134 3.59 14.52 -11.24
C TYR A 134 2.73 15.60 -10.58
N THR A 135 1.54 15.82 -11.13
CA THR A 135 0.59 16.79 -10.54
C THR A 135 0.27 16.39 -9.10
N PRO A 136 0.52 17.27 -8.12
CA PRO A 136 0.29 16.96 -6.71
C PRO A 136 -1.16 16.56 -6.43
N ILE A 137 -1.34 15.60 -5.56
CA ILE A 137 -2.65 15.18 -5.07
C ILE A 137 -2.93 15.89 -3.76
N THR A 138 -4.04 16.64 -3.71
CA THR A 138 -4.49 17.39 -2.55
C THR A 138 -5.92 17.02 -2.20
N SER A 139 -6.33 17.22 -0.95
CA SER A 139 -7.71 17.04 -0.51
C SER A 139 -8.20 18.27 0.25
N SER A 140 -9.18 18.96 -0.31
CA SER A 140 -9.80 20.11 0.34
C SER A 140 -10.49 19.74 1.66
N THR A 141 -11.03 18.54 1.76
CA THR A 141 -11.63 18.02 2.99
C THR A 141 -10.58 17.89 4.09
N PHE A 142 -9.47 17.23 3.79
CA PHE A 142 -8.40 17.05 4.78
C PHE A 142 -7.71 18.37 5.13
N GLN A 143 -7.58 19.28 4.16
CA GLN A 143 -7.08 20.62 4.41
C GLN A 143 -7.99 21.41 5.35
N ALA A 144 -9.32 21.30 5.19
CA ALA A 144 -10.27 21.93 6.09
C ALA A 144 -10.21 21.36 7.52
N GLU A 145 -10.04 20.03 7.65
CA GLU A 145 -9.82 19.35 8.94
C GLU A 145 -8.53 19.82 9.64
N ASP A 146 -7.52 20.21 8.86
CA ASP A 146 -6.24 20.73 9.34
C ASP A 146 -6.22 22.27 9.46
N ASN A 147 -7.37 22.90 9.64
CA ASN A 147 -7.56 24.35 9.78
C ASN A 147 -7.11 25.17 8.56
N GLY A 148 -7.23 24.62 7.37
CA GLY A 148 -6.85 25.27 6.12
C GLY A 148 -5.34 25.18 5.78
N GLU A 149 -4.53 24.60 6.67
CA GLU A 149 -3.11 24.41 6.44
C GLU A 149 -2.86 23.32 5.40
N GLN A 150 -1.97 23.56 4.43
CA GLN A 150 -1.58 22.58 3.44
C GLN A 150 -0.22 22.00 3.77
N VAL A 151 -0.18 20.70 4.06
CA VAL A 151 1.03 19.99 4.45
C VAL A 151 1.33 18.91 3.43
N PHE A 152 2.48 19.05 2.75
CA PHE A 152 2.94 18.10 1.74
C PHE A 152 3.86 17.03 2.32
N THR A 153 3.72 15.81 1.79
CA THR A 153 4.77 14.79 1.86
C THR A 153 5.29 14.48 0.46
N ASN A 154 6.53 14.00 0.39
CA ASN A 154 7.14 13.56 -0.86
C ASN A 154 6.94 12.06 -1.04
N LEU A 155 6.59 11.64 -2.26
CA LEU A 155 6.50 10.26 -2.67
C LEU A 155 7.14 10.12 -4.06
N ASP A 156 8.36 9.61 -4.08
CA ASP A 156 9.10 9.38 -5.31
C ASP A 156 8.85 7.97 -5.83
N LEU A 157 8.60 7.84 -7.13
CA LEU A 157 8.13 6.62 -7.80
C LEU A 157 9.09 6.25 -8.94
N PRO A 158 10.27 5.70 -8.63
CA PRO A 158 11.32 5.44 -9.63
C PRO A 158 10.97 4.34 -10.64
N PHE A 159 9.98 3.50 -10.35
CA PHE A 159 9.53 2.41 -11.22
C PHE A 159 8.19 2.69 -11.93
N THR A 160 7.69 3.93 -11.85
CA THR A 160 6.41 4.32 -12.46
C THR A 160 6.67 5.25 -13.63
N GLN A 161 6.08 4.95 -14.80
CA GLN A 161 6.24 5.74 -16.03
C GLN A 161 5.01 6.59 -16.38
N SER A 162 3.81 6.18 -15.94
CA SER A 162 2.58 6.89 -16.21
C SER A 162 2.28 7.97 -15.16
N PRO A 163 2.01 9.23 -15.55
CA PRO A 163 1.62 10.28 -14.61
C PRO A 163 0.27 9.99 -13.93
N SER A 164 -0.67 9.36 -14.62
CA SER A 164 -1.96 8.95 -14.06
C SER A 164 -1.81 7.84 -13.03
N MET A 165 -0.90 6.89 -13.26
CA MET A 165 -0.55 5.86 -12.29
C MET A 165 0.12 6.48 -11.06
N ALA A 166 1.08 7.41 -11.23
CA ALA A 166 1.73 8.11 -10.12
C ALA A 166 0.72 8.85 -9.24
N GLN A 167 -0.22 9.56 -9.85
CA GLN A 167 -1.31 10.24 -9.13
C GLN A 167 -2.22 9.25 -8.39
N ARG A 168 -2.52 8.09 -8.97
CA ARG A 168 -3.32 7.02 -8.35
C ARG A 168 -2.64 6.48 -7.09
N ILE A 169 -1.34 6.19 -7.18
CA ILE A 169 -0.51 5.73 -6.06
C ILE A 169 -0.44 6.81 -4.97
N ALA A 170 -0.19 8.07 -5.35
CA ALA A 170 -0.15 9.20 -4.43
C ALA A 170 -1.49 9.38 -3.69
N LYS A 171 -2.63 9.22 -4.40
CA LYS A 171 -3.97 9.27 -3.80
C LYS A 171 -4.16 8.14 -2.77
N ILE A 172 -3.77 6.92 -3.09
CA ILE A 172 -3.87 5.79 -2.16
C ILE A 172 -3.04 6.05 -0.90
N ASN A 173 -1.80 6.56 -1.04
CA ASN A 173 -0.96 6.92 0.09
C ASN A 173 -1.58 8.00 0.96
N LEU A 174 -2.14 9.06 0.35
CA LEU A 174 -2.83 10.11 1.07
C LEU A 174 -3.99 9.56 1.91
N PHE A 175 -4.86 8.75 1.30
CA PHE A 175 -6.02 8.19 2.00
C PHE A 175 -5.64 7.18 3.08
N LYS A 176 -4.61 6.36 2.86
CA LYS A 176 -4.08 5.44 3.88
C LYS A 176 -3.53 6.20 5.09
N ALA A 177 -2.75 7.26 4.87
CA ALA A 177 -2.19 8.06 5.95
C ALA A 177 -3.24 8.78 6.79
N ARG A 178 -4.40 9.10 6.20
CA ARG A 178 -5.54 9.73 6.90
C ARG A 178 -6.43 8.73 7.64
N GLN A 179 -6.19 7.42 7.50
CA GLN A 179 -6.81 6.39 8.36
C GLN A 179 -6.11 6.37 9.72
N GLN A 180 -6.41 7.36 10.54
CA GLN A 180 -5.65 7.70 11.75
C GLN A 180 -5.93 6.77 12.94
N LEU A 181 -6.95 5.94 12.85
CA LEU A 181 -7.36 5.07 13.95
C LEU A 181 -6.54 3.78 13.94
N VAL A 182 -5.71 3.63 14.96
CA VAL A 182 -4.92 2.40 15.17
C VAL A 182 -5.41 1.69 16.41
N MET A 183 -5.70 0.41 16.28
CA MET A 183 -6.20 -0.41 17.37
C MET A 183 -5.33 -1.66 17.53
N THR A 184 -4.96 -1.95 18.79
CA THR A 184 -4.27 -3.20 19.14
C THR A 184 -5.24 -4.07 19.91
N LEU A 185 -5.54 -5.24 19.33
CA LEU A 185 -6.48 -6.22 19.85
C LEU A 185 -5.74 -7.49 20.26
N PRO A 186 -5.64 -7.82 21.55
CA PRO A 186 -5.19 -9.14 21.99
C PRO A 186 -6.31 -10.15 21.72
N CYS A 187 -6.20 -10.90 20.62
CA CYS A 187 -7.21 -11.83 20.19
C CYS A 187 -6.93 -13.27 20.61
N LYS A 188 -7.98 -14.08 20.65
CA LYS A 188 -7.90 -15.54 20.78
C LYS A 188 -7.26 -16.16 19.51
N LEU A 189 -6.92 -17.44 19.59
CA LEU A 189 -6.29 -18.18 18.49
C LEU A 189 -7.17 -18.21 17.22
N THR A 190 -8.47 -17.96 17.35
CA THR A 190 -9.42 -17.83 16.23
C THR A 190 -9.02 -16.74 15.22
N ALA A 191 -8.34 -15.70 15.68
CA ALA A 191 -7.85 -14.63 14.81
C ALA A 191 -6.58 -14.99 14.02
N PHE A 192 -5.93 -16.13 14.31
CA PHE A 192 -4.70 -16.55 13.62
C PHE A 192 -4.89 -16.86 12.12
N LYS A 193 -6.13 -16.98 11.67
CA LYS A 193 -6.49 -17.16 10.26
C LYS A 193 -6.28 -15.91 9.39
N HIS A 194 -6.18 -14.72 10.03
CA HIS A 194 -5.98 -13.46 9.31
C HIS A 194 -4.50 -13.23 9.02
N ASN A 195 -4.24 -12.71 7.84
CA ASN A 195 -2.90 -12.37 7.38
C ASN A 195 -2.68 -10.85 7.42
N VAL A 196 -1.41 -10.47 7.38
CA VAL A 196 -1.03 -9.05 7.28
C VAL A 196 -1.65 -8.42 6.04
N GLY A 197 -2.27 -7.25 6.22
CA GLY A 197 -2.95 -6.51 5.15
C GLY A 197 -4.36 -7.01 4.82
N ASP A 198 -4.91 -7.98 5.57
CA ASP A 198 -6.33 -8.31 5.43
C ASP A 198 -7.20 -7.19 5.96
N THR A 199 -8.29 -6.92 5.24
CA THR A 199 -9.31 -5.99 5.68
C THR A 199 -10.32 -6.74 6.53
N ILE A 200 -10.56 -6.28 7.74
CA ILE A 200 -11.48 -6.89 8.71
C ILE A 200 -12.51 -5.89 9.20
N MET A 201 -13.69 -6.37 9.54
CA MET A 201 -14.68 -5.61 10.29
C MET A 201 -14.47 -5.81 11.78
N VAL A 202 -14.72 -4.77 12.56
CA VAL A 202 -14.67 -4.83 14.03
C VAL A 202 -15.98 -4.30 14.60
N THR A 203 -16.60 -5.10 15.47
CA THR A 203 -17.79 -4.71 16.22
C THR A 203 -17.46 -4.76 17.72
N LEU A 204 -17.33 -3.60 18.32
CA LEU A 204 -17.05 -3.42 19.75
C LEU A 204 -17.97 -2.32 20.29
N ASP A 205 -19.08 -2.72 20.89
CA ASP A 205 -20.14 -1.80 21.33
C ASP A 205 -19.65 -0.76 22.34
N ARG A 206 -18.73 -1.12 23.24
CA ARG A 206 -18.12 -0.22 24.21
C ARG A 206 -17.35 0.97 23.61
N PHE A 207 -16.91 0.84 22.33
CA PHE A 207 -16.23 1.90 21.59
C PHE A 207 -17.12 2.52 20.51
N GLY A 208 -18.37 2.09 20.41
CA GLY A 208 -19.31 2.53 19.38
C GLY A 208 -18.97 2.04 17.98
N PHE A 209 -18.21 0.94 17.86
CA PHE A 209 -17.86 0.35 16.57
C PHE A 209 -18.90 -0.70 16.19
N SER A 210 -19.64 -0.44 15.13
CA SER A 210 -20.58 -1.36 14.52
C SER A 210 -20.10 -1.68 13.11
N SER A 211 -19.55 -2.87 12.89
CA SER A 211 -18.99 -3.32 11.59
C SER A 211 -18.00 -2.31 10.99
N LYS A 212 -17.18 -1.69 11.82
CA LYS A 212 -16.18 -0.73 11.36
C LYS A 212 -15.05 -1.46 10.67
N VAL A 213 -14.72 -1.02 9.45
CA VAL A 213 -13.66 -1.61 8.63
C VAL A 213 -12.28 -1.07 9.05
N PHE A 214 -11.33 -1.99 9.17
CA PHE A 214 -9.91 -1.76 9.48
C PHE A 214 -9.01 -2.50 8.47
#